data_d7de5e1932bac961b0434d31b7431677
#
_entry.id   d7de5e1932bac961b0434d31b7431677
#
_cell.length_a   1.000
_cell.length_b   1.000
_cell.length_c   1.000
_cell.angle_alpha   90.00
_cell.angle_beta   90.00
_cell.angle_gamma   90.00
#
_symmetry.space_group_name_H-M   'P 1'
#
loop_
_entity.id
_entity.type
_entity.pdbx_description
1 polymer ?
#
loop_
_entity_poly.entity_id
_entity_poly.type
_entity_poly.pdbx_seq_one_letter_code
_entity_poly.pdbx_strand_id
1 'polypeptide(L)'
;GGAGAAGGFGGISAATPSAGSEGAMGGAGGVGGNARLLGTGGAGGVGGGGGAGGDGGRGGVATPGGQGGDAGDGGAGGAGGNGGGASGAGGWLLGTGGAGGAGGNGGNGGKAGFSPGPTNFGLNGAGGGGGVGGNGATGPWLFGDGGAGGGGGAGGIGGDGGPTPGSTGAGAAGGHGGDAQLIGNGGHGGAGGTGVPNGSGGAGGLSGLLFGEPGANG
;
A
#
# COMPACT_ATOMS: atom_id res chain seq x y z
N GLY A 1 6.33 10.78 -12.52
CA GLY A 1 5.46 10.91 -11.33
C GLY A 1 6.31 11.08 -10.07
N GLY A 2 5.79 11.74 -9.03
CA GLY A 2 6.44 11.85 -7.72
C GLY A 2 5.97 10.75 -6.78
N ALA A 3 6.85 10.27 -5.87
CA ALA A 3 6.45 9.33 -4.83
C ALA A 3 5.52 10.01 -3.80
N GLY A 4 4.58 9.25 -3.24
CA GLY A 4 3.74 9.71 -2.13
C GLY A 4 4.55 9.84 -0.83
N ALA A 5 4.14 10.76 0.05
CA ALA A 5 4.78 10.90 1.35
C ALA A 5 4.43 9.72 2.27
N ALA A 6 5.38 9.29 3.10
CA ALA A 6 5.12 8.29 4.12
C ALA A 6 4.17 8.83 5.19
N GLY A 7 3.33 7.97 5.75
CA GLY A 7 2.48 8.31 6.88
C GLY A 7 3.30 8.57 8.16
N GLY A 8 2.81 9.48 9.00
CA GLY A 8 3.40 9.75 10.31
C GLY A 8 3.19 8.59 11.29
N PHE A 9 4.13 8.41 12.20
CA PHE A 9 4.00 7.40 13.26
C PHE A 9 2.91 7.77 14.27
N GLY A 10 2.25 6.75 14.81
CA GLY A 10 1.36 6.92 15.94
C GLY A 10 2.11 7.35 17.20
N GLY A 11 1.49 8.18 18.03
CA GLY A 11 2.05 8.63 19.31
C GLY A 11 2.10 7.51 20.34
N ILE A 12 3.16 7.48 21.15
CA ILE A 12 3.30 6.54 22.25
C ILE A 12 2.47 7.05 23.44
N SER A 13 1.71 6.17 24.07
CA SER A 13 1.03 6.50 25.31
C SER A 13 2.01 6.48 26.48
N ALA A 14 2.34 7.63 27.07
CA ALA A 14 3.35 7.78 28.12
C ALA A 14 2.82 7.70 29.55
N ALA A 15 1.51 7.78 29.77
CA ALA A 15 0.92 7.82 31.11
C ALA A 15 -0.40 7.06 31.16
N THR A 16 -0.58 6.22 32.17
CA THR A 16 -1.79 5.43 32.47
C THR A 16 -2.26 4.51 31.30
N PRO A 17 -3.07 3.47 31.57
CA PRO A 17 -3.45 2.49 30.55
C PRO A 17 -4.31 3.14 29.44
N SER A 18 -3.66 3.72 28.46
CA SER A 18 -4.32 4.25 27.26
C SER A 18 -3.76 3.55 26.01
N ALA A 19 -4.63 3.36 25.04
CA ALA A 19 -4.23 2.79 23.77
C ALA A 19 -3.22 3.69 23.04
N GLY A 20 -2.29 3.09 22.29
CA GLY A 20 -1.43 3.79 21.35
C GLY A 20 -2.29 4.38 20.21
N SER A 21 -1.89 5.52 19.67
CA SER A 21 -2.59 6.13 18.54
C SER A 21 -2.31 5.37 17.24
N GLU A 22 -3.27 5.41 16.31
CA GLU A 22 -3.10 4.83 14.99
C GLU A 22 -2.02 5.54 14.17
N GLY A 23 -1.33 4.80 13.30
CA GLY A 23 -0.41 5.36 12.33
C GLY A 23 -1.16 6.09 11.21
N ALA A 24 -0.58 7.19 10.71
CA ALA A 24 -1.19 7.93 9.61
C ALA A 24 -1.07 7.17 8.28
N MET A 25 -2.03 7.39 7.39
CA MET A 25 -1.98 6.83 6.03
C MET A 25 -0.84 7.43 5.21
N GLY A 26 -0.26 6.64 4.32
CA GLY A 26 0.69 7.10 3.34
C GLY A 26 0.03 7.97 2.25
N GLY A 27 0.78 8.93 1.73
CA GLY A 27 0.32 9.77 0.62
C GLY A 27 0.25 8.99 -0.70
N ALA A 28 -0.69 9.35 -1.58
CA ALA A 28 -0.76 8.76 -2.91
C ALA A 28 0.43 9.17 -3.79
N GLY A 29 0.84 8.31 -4.70
CA GLY A 29 1.85 8.62 -5.71
C GLY A 29 1.33 9.63 -6.74
N GLY A 30 2.23 10.44 -7.28
CA GLY A 30 1.90 11.43 -8.31
C GLY A 30 1.65 10.79 -9.68
N VAL A 31 0.91 11.49 -10.52
CA VAL A 31 0.63 11.06 -11.90
C VAL A 31 1.84 11.20 -12.81
N GLY A 32 1.98 10.35 -13.82
CA GLY A 32 2.99 10.46 -14.85
C GLY A 32 2.64 11.51 -15.91
N GLY A 33 3.65 12.12 -16.52
CA GLY A 33 3.45 13.09 -17.61
C GLY A 33 3.21 12.42 -18.96
N ASN A 34 2.38 13.03 -19.80
CA ASN A 34 2.07 12.53 -21.16
C ASN A 34 3.19 12.84 -22.15
N ALA A 35 3.49 11.90 -23.05
CA ALA A 35 4.24 12.19 -24.28
C ALA A 35 3.30 12.83 -25.31
N ARG A 36 3.84 13.68 -26.21
CA ARG A 36 3.02 14.38 -27.18
C ARG A 36 2.93 13.64 -28.52
N LEU A 37 3.98 13.64 -29.30
CA LEU A 37 4.02 13.05 -30.64
C LEU A 37 4.70 11.70 -30.67
N LEU A 38 5.87 11.65 -30.08
CA LEU A 38 6.74 10.47 -30.01
C LEU A 38 7.21 10.33 -28.57
N GLY A 39 7.34 9.10 -28.09
CA GLY A 39 7.97 8.79 -26.80
C GLY A 39 7.07 8.05 -25.84
N THR A 40 7.68 7.67 -24.73
CA THR A 40 7.05 6.93 -23.63
C THR A 40 6.36 7.90 -22.67
N GLY A 41 5.14 7.57 -22.26
CA GLY A 41 4.48 8.25 -21.15
C GLY A 41 5.26 8.09 -19.85
N GLY A 42 5.21 9.10 -18.98
CA GLY A 42 5.86 9.05 -17.67
C GLY A 42 5.20 8.02 -16.76
N ALA A 43 6.00 7.30 -15.97
CA ALA A 43 5.48 6.38 -14.96
C ALA A 43 4.76 7.12 -13.83
N GLY A 44 3.73 6.49 -13.27
CA GLY A 44 3.10 6.93 -12.03
C GLY A 44 4.07 6.84 -10.86
N GLY A 45 3.90 7.70 -9.85
CA GLY A 45 4.70 7.68 -8.63
C GLY A 45 4.29 6.55 -7.70
N VAL A 46 5.23 6.07 -6.88
CA VAL A 46 4.96 5.07 -5.84
C VAL A 46 4.16 5.69 -4.70
N GLY A 47 3.18 4.97 -4.18
CA GLY A 47 2.47 5.38 -2.95
C GLY A 47 3.38 5.38 -1.73
N GLY A 48 3.16 6.32 -0.81
CA GLY A 48 3.89 6.36 0.47
C GLY A 48 3.52 5.21 1.39
N GLY A 49 4.44 4.72 2.21
CA GLY A 49 4.13 3.73 3.24
C GLY A 49 3.23 4.30 4.34
N GLY A 50 2.41 3.46 4.93
CA GLY A 50 1.66 3.81 6.14
C GLY A 50 2.58 3.98 7.35
N GLY A 51 2.23 4.84 8.28
CA GLY A 51 2.93 5.02 9.54
C GLY A 51 2.68 3.85 10.50
N ALA A 52 3.66 3.51 11.33
CA ALA A 52 3.46 2.51 12.37
C ALA A 52 2.48 3.00 13.45
N GLY A 53 1.71 2.09 14.03
CA GLY A 53 0.87 2.37 15.19
C GLY A 53 1.71 2.66 16.42
N GLY A 54 1.21 3.47 17.33
CA GLY A 54 1.86 3.78 18.60
C GLY A 54 1.75 2.62 19.59
N ASP A 55 2.74 2.47 20.45
CA ASP A 55 2.72 1.43 21.48
C ASP A 55 1.70 1.77 22.58
N GLY A 56 1.08 0.74 23.16
CA GLY A 56 0.14 0.87 24.27
C GLY A 56 0.84 1.34 25.55
N GLY A 57 0.12 2.08 26.38
CA GLY A 57 0.61 2.59 27.66
C GLY A 57 0.84 1.48 28.69
N ARG A 58 1.79 1.68 29.62
CA ARG A 58 2.10 0.73 30.69
C ARG A 58 1.00 0.74 31.74
N GLY A 59 0.56 -0.45 32.18
CA GLY A 59 -0.36 -0.58 33.32
C GLY A 59 0.21 -0.02 34.61
N GLY A 60 -0.67 0.49 35.49
CA GLY A 60 -0.26 1.02 36.79
C GLY A 60 0.33 -0.04 37.69
N VAL A 61 1.26 0.37 38.56
CA VAL A 61 1.87 -0.53 39.55
C VAL A 61 0.85 -0.89 40.63
N ALA A 62 0.76 -2.18 40.99
CA ALA A 62 -0.09 -2.61 42.08
C ALA A 62 0.32 -1.93 43.42
N THR A 63 -0.66 -1.42 44.17
CA THR A 63 -0.45 -1.07 45.58
C THR A 63 -0.39 -2.35 46.44
N PRO A 64 0.27 -2.36 47.62
CA PRO A 64 0.28 -3.54 48.49
C PRO A 64 -1.16 -4.03 48.77
N GLY A 65 -1.47 -5.26 48.33
CA GLY A 65 -2.80 -5.88 48.47
C GLY A 65 -3.81 -5.54 47.38
N GLY A 66 -3.44 -4.72 46.35
CA GLY A 66 -4.28 -4.40 45.17
C GLY A 66 -3.77 -5.09 43.89
N GLN A 67 -4.61 -5.13 42.86
CA GLN A 67 -4.20 -5.58 41.52
C GLN A 67 -3.54 -4.42 40.77
N GLY A 68 -2.54 -4.73 39.90
CA GLY A 68 -1.99 -3.76 39.00
C GLY A 68 -3.05 -3.30 37.95
N GLY A 69 -2.91 -2.07 37.44
CA GLY A 69 -3.77 -1.57 36.38
C GLY A 69 -3.57 -2.30 35.06
N ASP A 70 -4.61 -2.33 34.22
CA ASP A 70 -4.55 -2.89 32.88
C ASP A 70 -3.55 -2.15 32.00
N ALA A 71 -2.91 -2.85 31.07
CA ALA A 71 -2.07 -2.22 30.04
C ALA A 71 -2.91 -1.69 28.88
N GLY A 72 -2.46 -0.63 28.22
CA GLY A 72 -3.09 -0.09 27.03
C GLY A 72 -2.84 -0.95 25.79
N ASP A 73 -3.79 -0.94 24.86
CA ASP A 73 -3.66 -1.61 23.56
C ASP A 73 -2.68 -0.88 22.64
N GLY A 74 -2.01 -1.62 21.76
CA GLY A 74 -1.21 -1.04 20.68
C GLY A 74 -2.11 -0.42 19.61
N GLY A 75 -1.70 0.72 19.05
CA GLY A 75 -2.41 1.36 17.93
C GLY A 75 -2.27 0.57 16.62
N ALA A 76 -3.29 0.63 15.77
CA ALA A 76 -3.21 0.02 14.43
C ALA A 76 -2.20 0.74 13.54
N GLY A 77 -1.55 0.02 12.63
CA GLY A 77 -0.72 0.60 11.59
C GLY A 77 -1.55 1.36 10.55
N GLY A 78 -1.03 2.47 10.03
CA GLY A 78 -1.67 3.25 8.97
C GLY A 78 -1.67 2.49 7.62
N ALA A 79 -2.68 2.71 6.79
CA ALA A 79 -2.72 2.13 5.45
C ALA A 79 -1.66 2.74 4.53
N GLY A 80 -1.14 1.95 3.61
CA GLY A 80 -0.26 2.43 2.54
C GLY A 80 -1.00 3.35 1.55
N GLY A 81 -0.31 4.35 1.02
CA GLY A 81 -0.85 5.23 -0.02
C GLY A 81 -0.97 4.49 -1.36
N ASN A 82 -1.97 4.83 -2.16
CA ASN A 82 -2.14 4.23 -3.48
C ASN A 82 -1.03 4.67 -4.44
N GLY A 83 -0.66 3.80 -5.38
CA GLY A 83 0.21 4.15 -6.49
C GLY A 83 -0.39 5.22 -7.38
N GLY A 84 0.44 6.01 -8.08
CA GLY A 84 -0.02 7.05 -9.00
C GLY A 84 -0.95 6.47 -10.06
N GLY A 85 -2.21 6.89 -10.03
CA GLY A 85 -3.30 6.26 -10.78
C GLY A 85 -3.27 6.49 -12.27
N ALA A 86 -2.71 7.59 -12.74
CA ALA A 86 -2.60 7.90 -14.16
C ALA A 86 -1.13 7.94 -14.53
N SER A 87 -0.64 6.90 -15.17
CA SER A 87 0.59 6.97 -15.94
C SER A 87 0.35 7.82 -17.18
N GLY A 88 1.37 8.57 -17.62
CA GLY A 88 1.25 9.39 -18.81
C GLY A 88 0.98 8.54 -20.06
N ALA A 89 0.07 9.00 -20.92
CA ALA A 89 -0.16 8.36 -22.21
C ALA A 89 1.12 8.36 -23.08
N GLY A 90 1.30 7.33 -23.89
CA GLY A 90 2.32 7.29 -24.94
C GLY A 90 2.13 8.42 -25.95
N GLY A 91 3.18 8.69 -26.78
CA GLY A 91 3.09 9.67 -27.84
C GLY A 91 1.98 9.30 -28.84
N TRP A 92 1.43 10.31 -29.54
CA TRP A 92 0.33 10.07 -30.47
C TRP A 92 0.68 9.08 -31.59
N LEU A 93 1.88 9.12 -32.10
CA LEU A 93 2.32 8.31 -33.25
C LEU A 93 3.06 7.03 -32.85
N LEU A 94 4.04 7.15 -31.99
CA LEU A 94 4.96 6.07 -31.58
C LEU A 94 5.34 6.20 -30.11
N GLY A 95 5.46 5.08 -29.41
CA GLY A 95 5.96 5.03 -28.06
C GLY A 95 5.32 3.93 -27.22
N THR A 96 5.30 4.07 -25.94
CA THR A 96 4.60 3.19 -25.01
C THR A 96 3.82 4.00 -23.97
N GLY A 97 2.73 3.46 -23.48
CA GLY A 97 2.07 4.00 -22.31
C GLY A 97 2.97 3.96 -21.08
N GLY A 98 2.87 4.93 -20.18
CA GLY A 98 3.61 4.92 -18.92
C GLY A 98 3.14 3.80 -18.00
N ALA A 99 4.03 3.24 -17.18
CA ALA A 99 3.67 2.26 -16.18
C ALA A 99 2.95 2.89 -14.99
N GLY A 100 1.98 2.20 -14.40
CA GLY A 100 1.35 2.58 -13.14
C GLY A 100 2.34 2.55 -11.99
N GLY A 101 2.18 3.44 -11.01
CA GLY A 101 3.00 3.44 -9.80
C GLY A 101 2.62 2.30 -8.85
N ALA A 102 3.58 1.74 -8.14
CA ALA A 102 3.29 0.74 -7.12
C ALA A 102 2.56 1.36 -5.90
N GLY A 103 1.69 0.60 -5.26
CA GLY A 103 1.10 0.97 -3.97
C GLY A 103 2.13 0.96 -2.84
N GLY A 104 1.95 1.82 -1.86
CA GLY A 104 2.78 1.85 -0.65
C GLY A 104 2.42 0.71 0.30
N ASN A 105 3.38 0.26 1.10
CA ASN A 105 3.13 -0.77 2.10
C ASN A 105 2.35 -0.22 3.29
N GLY A 106 1.55 -1.06 3.95
CA GLY A 106 0.91 -0.73 5.22
C GLY A 106 1.95 -0.59 6.34
N GLY A 107 1.64 0.25 7.31
CA GLY A 107 2.44 0.42 8.52
C GLY A 107 2.26 -0.75 9.49
N ASN A 108 3.26 -1.00 10.33
CA ASN A 108 3.19 -2.05 11.33
C ASN A 108 2.27 -1.65 12.49
N GLY A 109 1.59 -2.61 13.10
CA GLY A 109 0.84 -2.41 14.34
C GLY A 109 1.75 -2.09 15.51
N GLY A 110 1.27 -1.27 16.45
CA GLY A 110 1.97 -0.97 17.71
C GLY A 110 1.93 -2.14 18.67
N LYS A 111 2.89 -2.17 19.60
CA LYS A 111 2.99 -3.22 20.63
C LYS A 111 2.00 -2.97 21.76
N ALA A 112 1.50 -4.05 22.35
CA ALA A 112 0.74 -3.98 23.57
C ALA A 112 1.57 -3.38 24.71
N GLY A 113 0.94 -2.61 25.57
CA GLY A 113 1.54 -2.13 26.83
C GLY A 113 1.84 -3.30 27.78
N PHE A 114 2.82 -3.12 28.68
CA PHE A 114 3.17 -4.09 29.69
C PHE A 114 2.42 -3.84 31.00
N SER A 115 1.76 -4.86 31.55
CA SER A 115 1.21 -4.81 32.90
C SER A 115 2.14 -5.54 33.89
N PRO A 116 2.52 -4.91 35.02
CA PRO A 116 3.32 -5.57 36.04
C PRO A 116 2.55 -6.60 36.88
N GLY A 117 1.23 -6.76 36.66
CA GLY A 117 0.38 -7.72 37.38
C GLY A 117 -0.01 -8.94 36.52
N PRO A 118 -0.56 -10.01 37.08
CA PRO A 118 -0.77 -11.27 36.36
C PRO A 118 -1.98 -11.25 35.41
N THR A 119 -2.71 -10.16 35.26
CA THR A 119 -4.07 -10.28 34.80
C THR A 119 -4.46 -9.60 33.51
N ASN A 120 -3.81 -8.55 32.99
CA ASN A 120 -4.29 -7.96 31.74
C ASN A 120 -3.17 -7.34 30.93
N PHE A 121 -2.68 -8.06 29.95
CA PHE A 121 -1.87 -7.51 28.87
C PHE A 121 -2.82 -6.79 27.89
N GLY A 122 -2.40 -5.64 27.37
CA GLY A 122 -3.08 -5.01 26.24
C GLY A 122 -3.06 -5.89 25.01
N LEU A 123 -3.91 -5.59 24.04
CA LEU A 123 -3.90 -6.23 22.73
C LEU A 123 -2.84 -5.58 21.82
N ASN A 124 -2.20 -6.38 20.98
CA ASN A 124 -1.33 -5.85 19.95
C ASN A 124 -2.12 -5.16 18.84
N GLY A 125 -1.61 -4.07 18.31
CA GLY A 125 -2.17 -3.38 17.17
C GLY A 125 -2.12 -4.23 15.90
N ALA A 126 -3.15 -4.12 15.07
CA ALA A 126 -3.15 -4.74 13.74
C ALA A 126 -2.22 -4.01 12.78
N GLY A 127 -1.63 -4.72 11.82
CA GLY A 127 -0.93 -4.10 10.70
C GLY A 127 -1.87 -3.37 9.77
N GLY A 128 -1.43 -2.24 9.20
CA GLY A 128 -2.18 -1.51 8.18
C GLY A 128 -2.25 -2.25 6.85
N GLY A 129 -3.31 -2.03 6.08
CA GLY A 129 -3.42 -2.59 4.73
C GLY A 129 -2.44 -1.94 3.75
N GLY A 130 -2.04 -2.64 2.68
CA GLY A 130 -1.27 -2.08 1.58
C GLY A 130 -2.10 -1.11 0.73
N GLY A 131 -1.43 -0.24 -0.02
CA GLY A 131 -2.03 0.65 -1.01
C GLY A 131 -2.19 -0.03 -2.37
N VAL A 132 -3.24 0.30 -3.11
CA VAL A 132 -3.51 -0.27 -4.44
C VAL A 132 -2.49 0.21 -5.47
N GLY A 133 -2.09 -0.66 -6.40
CA GLY A 133 -1.25 -0.29 -7.54
C GLY A 133 -1.98 0.60 -8.53
N GLY A 134 -1.26 1.53 -9.14
CA GLY A 134 -1.79 2.39 -10.20
C GLY A 134 -1.93 1.65 -11.54
N ASN A 135 -2.91 2.04 -12.36
CA ASN A 135 -3.08 1.45 -13.67
C ASN A 135 -2.03 1.93 -14.66
N GLY A 136 -1.64 1.06 -15.60
CA GLY A 136 -0.88 1.44 -16.77
C GLY A 136 -1.68 2.34 -17.71
N ALA A 137 -1.00 3.24 -18.45
CA ALA A 137 -1.65 4.08 -19.44
C ALA A 137 -1.83 3.37 -20.77
N THR A 138 -2.81 3.84 -21.55
CA THR A 138 -2.97 3.41 -22.93
C THR A 138 -1.73 3.73 -23.77
N GLY A 139 -1.41 2.83 -24.70
CA GLY A 139 -0.37 3.04 -25.69
C GLY A 139 -0.70 4.18 -26.68
N PRO A 140 0.25 4.53 -27.59
CA PRO A 140 0.02 5.51 -28.64
C PRO A 140 -1.06 5.04 -29.62
N TRP A 141 -1.65 6.01 -30.33
CA TRP A 141 -2.74 5.70 -31.24
C TRP A 141 -2.33 4.77 -32.40
N LEU A 142 -1.13 4.98 -32.97
CA LEU A 142 -0.72 4.23 -34.17
C LEU A 142 0.08 2.97 -33.83
N PHE A 143 1.21 3.12 -33.13
CA PHE A 143 2.15 2.02 -32.91
C PHE A 143 2.83 2.10 -31.53
N GLY A 144 2.58 1.09 -30.73
CA GLY A 144 3.24 0.91 -29.43
C GLY A 144 2.36 0.24 -28.39
N ASP A 145 2.99 -0.18 -27.32
CA ASP A 145 2.37 -0.99 -26.28
C ASP A 145 1.68 -0.15 -25.21
N GLY A 146 0.70 -0.75 -24.53
CA GLY A 146 0.14 -0.24 -23.29
C GLY A 146 1.14 -0.30 -22.15
N GLY A 147 1.00 0.60 -21.19
CA GLY A 147 1.83 0.61 -19.99
C GLY A 147 1.47 -0.51 -19.02
N ALA A 148 2.44 -1.05 -18.29
CA ALA A 148 2.18 -2.04 -17.25
C ALA A 148 1.45 -1.44 -16.05
N GLY A 149 0.62 -2.23 -15.37
CA GLY A 149 0.03 -1.88 -14.08
C GLY A 149 1.06 -1.92 -12.95
N GLY A 150 0.91 -1.07 -11.95
CA GLY A 150 1.75 -1.07 -10.75
C GLY A 150 1.36 -2.18 -9.79
N GLY A 151 2.32 -2.72 -9.05
CA GLY A 151 2.06 -3.72 -8.02
C GLY A 151 1.27 -3.15 -6.84
N GLY A 152 0.49 -4.00 -6.18
CA GLY A 152 -0.16 -3.65 -4.90
C GLY A 152 0.86 -3.63 -3.75
N GLY A 153 0.65 -2.78 -2.77
CA GLY A 153 1.47 -2.71 -1.56
C GLY A 153 1.21 -3.88 -0.61
N ALA A 154 2.24 -4.29 0.12
CA ALA A 154 2.10 -5.31 1.15
C ALA A 154 1.37 -4.78 2.39
N GLY A 155 0.66 -5.66 3.09
CA GLY A 155 0.12 -5.36 4.41
C GLY A 155 1.23 -5.24 5.47
N GLY A 156 1.01 -4.41 6.46
CA GLY A 156 1.90 -4.24 7.60
C GLY A 156 1.82 -5.44 8.57
N ILE A 157 2.90 -5.65 9.32
CA ILE A 157 2.96 -6.72 10.32
C ILE A 157 2.23 -6.28 11.58
N GLY A 158 1.48 -7.17 12.24
CA GLY A 158 0.86 -6.91 13.53
C GLY A 158 1.90 -6.75 14.63
N GLY A 159 1.58 -6.01 15.70
CA GLY A 159 2.45 -5.84 16.87
C GLY A 159 2.68 -7.16 17.62
N ASP A 160 3.77 -7.28 18.38
CA ASP A 160 4.24 -8.52 19.02
C ASP A 160 4.47 -8.44 20.54
N GLY A 161 4.03 -7.37 21.21
CA GLY A 161 4.30 -7.11 22.62
C GLY A 161 3.42 -7.87 23.63
N GLY A 162 2.31 -8.49 23.22
CA GLY A 162 1.33 -9.14 24.08
C GLY A 162 1.28 -10.66 23.89
N PRO A 163 0.40 -11.36 24.63
CA PRO A 163 0.27 -12.82 24.55
C PRO A 163 -0.24 -13.34 23.19
N THR A 164 -0.91 -12.52 22.44
CA THR A 164 -1.41 -12.82 21.10
C THR A 164 -0.86 -11.81 20.10
N PRO A 165 -0.19 -12.25 19.03
CA PRO A 165 0.28 -11.31 17.97
C PRO A 165 -0.88 -10.53 17.37
N GLY A 166 -0.64 -9.28 16.99
CA GLY A 166 -1.59 -8.52 16.19
C GLY A 166 -1.77 -9.14 14.80
N SER A 167 -2.93 -8.93 14.19
CA SER A 167 -3.20 -9.43 12.84
C SER A 167 -2.34 -8.70 11.80
N THR A 168 -1.85 -9.44 10.81
CA THR A 168 -1.19 -8.86 9.64
C THR A 168 -2.22 -8.13 8.76
N GLY A 169 -1.87 -6.98 8.23
CA GLY A 169 -2.71 -6.23 7.31
C GLY A 169 -2.91 -6.94 5.97
N ALA A 170 -4.01 -6.64 5.29
CA ALA A 170 -4.28 -7.18 3.95
C ALA A 170 -3.31 -6.62 2.91
N GLY A 171 -2.90 -7.44 1.97
CA GLY A 171 -2.24 -7.00 0.74
C GLY A 171 -3.25 -6.32 -0.19
N ALA A 172 -2.80 -5.34 -0.96
CA ALA A 172 -3.67 -4.61 -1.88
C ALA A 172 -3.60 -5.16 -3.31
N ALA A 173 -4.63 -4.84 -4.10
CA ALA A 173 -4.68 -5.25 -5.50
C ALA A 173 -3.59 -4.56 -6.34
N GLY A 174 -3.08 -5.27 -7.34
CA GLY A 174 -2.28 -4.70 -8.42
C GLY A 174 -3.14 -3.86 -9.38
N GLY A 175 -2.53 -2.89 -10.04
CA GLY A 175 -3.17 -2.08 -11.07
C GLY A 175 -3.34 -2.85 -12.38
N HIS A 176 -4.32 -2.46 -13.19
CA HIS A 176 -4.52 -3.03 -14.53
C HIS A 176 -3.45 -2.57 -15.50
N GLY A 177 -3.10 -3.39 -16.48
CA GLY A 177 -2.32 -2.98 -17.63
C GLY A 177 -3.12 -2.03 -18.54
N GLY A 178 -2.42 -1.15 -19.26
CA GLY A 178 -3.02 -0.26 -20.25
C GLY A 178 -3.22 -0.95 -21.59
N ASP A 179 -4.20 -0.52 -22.37
CA ASP A 179 -4.50 -1.09 -23.68
C ASP A 179 -3.57 -0.53 -24.77
N ALA A 180 -3.20 -1.35 -25.76
CA ALA A 180 -2.70 -0.85 -27.03
C ALA A 180 -3.89 -0.39 -27.90
N GLN A 181 -3.64 0.52 -28.88
CA GLN A 181 -4.76 1.03 -29.69
C GLN A 181 -4.82 0.38 -31.08
N LEU A 182 -3.97 0.73 -32.02
CA LEU A 182 -4.04 0.18 -33.37
C LEU A 182 -3.10 -1.01 -33.56
N ILE A 183 -1.82 -0.83 -33.25
CA ILE A 183 -0.78 -1.87 -33.34
C ILE A 183 0.07 -1.82 -32.08
N GLY A 184 0.16 -2.93 -31.37
CA GLY A 184 0.98 -3.08 -30.17
C GLY A 184 0.37 -4.09 -29.19
N ASN A 185 1.12 -4.41 -28.15
CA ASN A 185 0.70 -5.34 -27.12
C ASN A 185 0.01 -4.60 -25.97
N GLY A 186 -0.96 -5.25 -25.33
CA GLY A 186 -1.50 -4.77 -24.07
C GLY A 186 -0.43 -4.81 -22.96
N GLY A 187 -0.50 -3.85 -22.03
CA GLY A 187 0.37 -3.84 -20.86
C GLY A 187 0.01 -4.96 -19.87
N HIS A 188 1.01 -5.52 -19.18
CA HIS A 188 0.75 -6.53 -18.15
C HIS A 188 0.05 -5.91 -16.94
N GLY A 189 -0.82 -6.68 -16.28
CA GLY A 189 -1.36 -6.34 -14.97
C GLY A 189 -0.28 -6.36 -13.90
N GLY A 190 -0.42 -5.53 -12.87
CA GLY A 190 0.47 -5.52 -11.70
C GLY A 190 0.17 -6.65 -10.74
N ALA A 191 1.19 -7.21 -10.10
CA ALA A 191 1.01 -8.23 -9.08
C ALA A 191 0.25 -7.70 -7.85
N GLY A 192 -0.53 -8.55 -7.19
CA GLY A 192 -1.13 -8.23 -5.90
C GLY A 192 -0.09 -8.17 -4.78
N GLY A 193 -0.34 -7.34 -3.77
CA GLY A 193 0.50 -7.24 -2.58
C GLY A 193 0.33 -8.44 -1.66
N THR A 194 1.38 -8.76 -0.90
CA THR A 194 1.33 -9.81 0.13
C THR A 194 0.64 -9.32 1.39
N GLY A 195 -0.09 -10.20 2.09
CA GLY A 195 -0.80 -9.84 3.33
C GLY A 195 -1.77 -10.94 3.75
N VAL A 196 -2.63 -10.63 4.69
CA VAL A 196 -3.69 -11.56 5.11
C VAL A 196 -5.05 -10.84 5.05
N PRO A 197 -5.84 -11.10 4.01
CA PRO A 197 -5.51 -11.92 2.81
C PRO A 197 -4.50 -11.24 1.86
N ASN A 198 -3.97 -11.99 0.90
CA ASN A 198 -3.17 -11.41 -0.18
C ASN A 198 -4.05 -10.57 -1.12
N GLY A 199 -3.46 -9.56 -1.74
CA GLY A 199 -4.09 -8.78 -2.80
C GLY A 199 -4.22 -9.60 -4.10
N SER A 200 -5.23 -9.28 -4.90
CA SER A 200 -5.40 -9.84 -6.25
C SER A 200 -4.44 -9.18 -7.24
N GLY A 201 -4.00 -9.91 -8.25
CA GLY A 201 -3.33 -9.30 -9.39
C GLY A 201 -4.26 -8.42 -10.24
N GLY A 202 -3.70 -7.48 -10.98
CA GLY A 202 -4.41 -6.67 -11.94
C GLY A 202 -4.62 -7.41 -13.26
N ALA A 203 -5.67 -7.07 -14.01
CA ALA A 203 -5.88 -7.61 -15.35
C ALA A 203 -4.86 -7.04 -16.34
N GLY A 204 -4.45 -7.83 -17.33
CA GLY A 204 -3.69 -7.35 -18.48
C GLY A 204 -4.53 -6.44 -19.38
N GLY A 205 -3.89 -5.52 -20.10
CA GLY A 205 -4.51 -4.66 -21.08
C GLY A 205 -4.81 -5.39 -22.39
N LEU A 206 -5.69 -4.82 -23.20
CA LEU A 206 -6.06 -5.34 -24.51
C LEU A 206 -4.96 -5.10 -25.56
N SER A 207 -4.85 -6.02 -26.52
CA SER A 207 -3.99 -5.86 -27.70
C SER A 207 -4.50 -4.77 -28.64
N GLY A 208 -3.63 -4.33 -29.54
CA GLY A 208 -4.02 -3.45 -30.63
C GLY A 208 -5.05 -4.08 -31.59
N LEU A 209 -5.86 -3.22 -32.20
CA LEU A 209 -6.98 -3.64 -33.05
C LEU A 209 -6.54 -4.42 -34.31
N LEU A 210 -5.38 -4.09 -34.89
CA LEU A 210 -4.86 -4.72 -36.11
C LEU A 210 -3.82 -5.80 -35.80
N PHE A 211 -2.97 -5.60 -34.81
CA PHE A 211 -1.88 -6.52 -34.50
C PHE A 211 -1.37 -6.31 -33.08
N GLY A 212 -1.08 -7.39 -32.38
CA GLY A 212 -0.54 -7.42 -31.03
C GLY A 212 -1.12 -8.56 -30.19
N GLU A 213 -0.60 -8.70 -28.98
CA GLU A 213 -1.05 -9.67 -27.98
C GLU A 213 -1.62 -8.96 -26.76
N PRO A 214 -2.63 -9.54 -26.08
CA PRO A 214 -3.12 -8.98 -24.83
C PRO A 214 -2.05 -9.12 -23.75
N GLY A 215 -2.02 -8.20 -22.79
CA GLY A 215 -1.14 -8.27 -21.62
C GLY A 215 -1.52 -9.44 -20.71
N ALA A 216 -0.54 -10.04 -20.04
CA ALA A 216 -0.81 -11.05 -19.02
C ALA A 216 -1.40 -10.41 -17.76
N ASN A 217 -2.18 -11.19 -17.01
CA ASN A 217 -2.64 -10.81 -15.68
C ASN A 217 -1.47 -10.86 -14.68
N GLY A 218 -1.54 -10.05 -13.63
CA GLY A 218 -0.55 -10.01 -12.56
C GLY A 218 -0.78 -11.02 -11.43
#